data_94f66dc65c9d4cd032e10e00f9a3dbe0
#
_entry.id   94f66dc65c9d4cd032e10e00f9a3dbe0
#
_cell.length_a   1.000
_cell.length_b   1.000
_cell.length_c   1.000
_cell.angle_alpha   90.00
_cell.angle_beta   90.00
_cell.angle_gamma   90.00
#
_symmetry.space_group_name_H-M   'P 1'
#
loop_
_entity.id
_entity.type
_entity.pdbx_description
1 polymer ?
#
loop_
_entity_poly.entity_id
_entity_poly.type
_entity_poly.pdbx_seq_one_letter_code
_entity_poly.pdbx_strand_id
1 'polypeptide(L)'
;MGRPGATDMRIDAHIHFWRPQCGFDNRPIADHAAYRRDFLPADVEDDLRRSGIDGVVLVQTCPQVEETAWLLELAEESETIVGVTGWIDLDDPRCDFAPLLAQPKIVGIRAQLRRIADPGFIERPQVLSSIGVALRAGLGVTILAEPRHYAHLARALDALPPGPITLNHLGLRFAGTDAASWRDAMRRFARRDDLFVQLSGLPFLYGERWRDDDARAVLDEAFDILGPSRLMFASDWPMLVRFASYADWTRAVDEFLARRRAAPREIDAIFAGNVRRANPRLLLPSHSETTR
;
A
#
# COMPACT_ATOMS: atom_id res chain seq x y z
N MET A 1 -18.56 -16.66 18.83
CA MET A 1 -19.66 -15.88 18.24
C MET A 1 -19.22 -15.45 16.87
N GLY A 2 -19.76 -16.04 15.79
CA GLY A 2 -19.43 -15.74 14.40
C GLY A 2 -19.88 -14.32 14.04
N ARG A 3 -19.07 -13.62 13.27
CA ARG A 3 -19.41 -12.31 12.69
C ARG A 3 -20.57 -12.50 11.69
N PRO A 4 -21.66 -11.74 11.74
CA PRO A 4 -22.77 -11.93 10.80
C PRO A 4 -22.48 -11.19 9.48
N GLY A 5 -22.42 -11.93 8.38
CA GLY A 5 -22.83 -11.48 7.04
C GLY A 5 -21.90 -10.57 6.25
N ALA A 6 -20.59 -10.51 6.54
CA ALA A 6 -19.60 -9.80 5.76
C ALA A 6 -18.64 -10.80 5.09
N THR A 7 -17.96 -10.39 4.02
CA THR A 7 -16.83 -11.17 3.48
C THR A 7 -15.79 -11.30 4.57
N ASP A 8 -15.65 -12.49 5.18
CA ASP A 8 -14.85 -12.71 6.41
C ASP A 8 -13.34 -12.47 6.25
N MET A 9 -12.86 -12.06 5.10
CA MET A 9 -11.45 -11.91 4.80
C MET A 9 -10.95 -10.49 5.09
N ARG A 10 -9.87 -10.37 5.89
CA ARG A 10 -9.12 -9.13 6.09
C ARG A 10 -7.78 -9.20 5.37
N ILE A 11 -7.45 -8.17 4.58
CA ILE A 11 -6.24 -8.10 3.76
C ILE A 11 -5.40 -6.91 4.21
N ASP A 12 -4.12 -7.16 4.44
CA ASP A 12 -3.12 -6.11 4.53
C ASP A 12 -2.68 -5.69 3.12
N ALA A 13 -3.01 -4.46 2.73
CA ALA A 13 -2.76 -3.96 1.39
C ALA A 13 -1.29 -3.58 1.12
N HIS A 14 -0.40 -3.70 2.11
CA HIS A 14 0.99 -3.32 1.93
C HIS A 14 1.91 -3.92 2.99
N ILE A 15 2.65 -4.93 2.60
CA ILE A 15 3.71 -5.55 3.40
C ILE A 15 4.96 -5.69 2.55
N HIS A 16 6.14 -5.72 3.18
CA HIS A 16 7.41 -5.97 2.52
C HIS A 16 8.09 -7.20 3.09
N PHE A 17 8.74 -7.96 2.22
CA PHE A 17 9.79 -8.88 2.61
C PHE A 17 11.10 -8.43 2.00
N TRP A 18 12.23 -8.73 2.65
CA TRP A 18 13.54 -8.41 2.09
C TRP A 18 14.66 -9.31 2.63
N ARG A 19 15.74 -9.37 1.85
CA ARG A 19 17.01 -10.00 2.19
C ARG A 19 18.15 -9.03 1.90
N PRO A 20 18.74 -8.37 2.91
CA PRO A 20 19.81 -7.40 2.70
C PRO A 20 21.01 -7.96 1.94
N GLN A 21 21.34 -9.23 2.15
CA GLN A 21 22.46 -9.90 1.46
C GLN A 21 22.25 -10.04 -0.05
N CYS A 22 21.00 -10.09 -0.52
CA CYS A 22 20.67 -10.12 -1.94
C CYS A 22 20.53 -8.72 -2.55
N GLY A 23 20.71 -7.66 -1.76
CA GLY A 23 20.46 -6.28 -2.20
C GLY A 23 18.99 -5.89 -2.27
N PHE A 24 18.09 -6.79 -1.88
CA PHE A 24 16.65 -6.55 -1.80
C PHE A 24 16.31 -5.97 -0.43
N ASP A 25 16.60 -4.70 -0.26
CA ASP A 25 16.37 -3.97 0.96
C ASP A 25 15.98 -2.51 0.68
N ASN A 26 15.38 -1.86 1.65
CA ASN A 26 15.08 -0.43 1.58
C ASN A 26 16.30 0.35 2.09
N ARG A 27 17.33 0.49 1.28
CA ARG A 27 18.63 1.08 1.68
C ARG A 27 18.45 2.50 2.05
N PRO A 28 18.16 3.37 2.29
CA PRO A 28 18.43 4.40 3.29
C PRO A 28 17.97 4.01 4.69
N ILE A 29 17.15 2.97 4.81
CA ILE A 29 16.54 2.54 6.07
C ILE A 29 17.22 1.31 6.63
N ALA A 30 17.74 0.43 5.78
CA ALA A 30 18.49 -0.77 6.15
C ALA A 30 19.78 -0.49 6.95
N ASP A 31 20.26 0.75 6.95
CA ASP A 31 21.38 1.17 7.81
C ASP A 31 21.05 1.14 9.30
N HIS A 32 19.76 1.18 9.67
CA HIS A 32 19.37 1.02 11.06
C HIS A 32 19.40 -0.47 11.48
N ALA A 33 19.98 -0.75 12.64
CA ALA A 33 20.19 -2.12 13.15
C ALA A 33 18.90 -2.97 13.17
N ALA A 34 17.74 -2.37 13.42
CA ALA A 34 16.46 -3.06 13.43
C ALA A 34 16.08 -3.68 12.07
N TYR A 35 16.64 -3.19 10.97
CA TYR A 35 16.30 -3.63 9.60
C TYR A 35 17.41 -4.44 8.92
N ARG A 36 18.55 -4.68 9.60
CA ARG A 36 19.72 -5.38 9.05
C ARG A 36 19.60 -6.91 9.10
N ARG A 37 18.41 -7.44 8.99
CA ARG A 37 18.17 -8.88 8.95
C ARG A 37 17.20 -9.22 7.82
N ASP A 38 17.09 -10.49 7.53
CA ASP A 38 16.01 -10.99 6.69
C ASP A 38 14.66 -10.76 7.37
N PHE A 39 13.68 -10.39 6.58
CA PHE A 39 12.27 -10.33 6.94
C PHE A 39 11.49 -11.14 5.91
N LEU A 40 10.99 -12.30 6.34
CA LEU A 40 10.38 -13.31 5.49
C LEU A 40 8.96 -13.65 5.96
N PRO A 41 8.16 -14.38 5.19
CA PRO A 41 6.79 -14.74 5.57
C PRO A 41 6.68 -15.33 6.97
N ALA A 42 7.57 -16.26 7.36
CA ALA A 42 7.57 -16.90 8.67
C ALA A 42 7.76 -15.91 9.85
N ASP A 43 8.39 -14.75 9.61
CA ASP A 43 8.61 -13.74 10.66
C ASP A 43 7.33 -13.00 11.06
N VAL A 44 6.28 -13.02 10.25
CA VAL A 44 5.04 -12.25 10.45
C VAL A 44 3.80 -13.13 10.53
N GLU A 45 3.87 -14.40 10.17
CA GLU A 45 2.72 -15.30 10.08
C GLU A 45 1.89 -15.36 11.37
N ASP A 46 2.56 -15.46 12.52
CA ASP A 46 1.90 -15.47 13.83
C ASP A 46 1.19 -14.14 14.13
N ASP A 47 1.78 -13.03 13.73
CA ASP A 47 1.19 -11.70 13.92
C ASP A 47 -0.02 -11.49 13.02
N LEU A 48 0.03 -11.95 11.76
CA LEU A 48 -1.11 -11.94 10.83
C LEU A 48 -2.29 -12.72 11.44
N ARG A 49 -2.03 -13.96 11.86
CA ARG A 49 -3.05 -14.84 12.45
C ARG A 49 -3.68 -14.21 13.70
N ARG A 50 -2.88 -13.68 14.65
CA ARG A 50 -3.37 -13.03 15.87
C ARG A 50 -4.15 -11.77 15.59
N SER A 51 -3.82 -11.05 14.51
CA SER A 51 -4.48 -9.82 14.10
C SER A 51 -5.70 -10.07 13.21
N GLY A 52 -6.00 -11.35 12.89
CA GLY A 52 -7.11 -11.74 12.03
C GLY A 52 -6.93 -11.22 10.60
N ILE A 53 -5.70 -11.19 10.10
CA ILE A 53 -5.37 -10.88 8.70
C ILE A 53 -5.20 -12.20 7.95
N ASP A 54 -5.98 -12.37 6.89
CA ASP A 54 -6.09 -13.62 6.13
C ASP A 54 -5.23 -13.59 4.86
N GLY A 55 -4.91 -12.38 4.36
CA GLY A 55 -4.10 -12.21 3.17
C GLY A 55 -3.29 -10.93 3.17
N VAL A 56 -2.21 -10.92 2.40
CA VAL A 56 -1.34 -9.75 2.26
C VAL A 56 -1.03 -9.45 0.80
N VAL A 57 -0.95 -8.16 0.45
CA VAL A 57 -0.37 -7.71 -0.82
C VAL A 57 1.08 -7.36 -0.58
N LEU A 58 1.96 -8.14 -1.20
CA LEU A 58 3.40 -7.97 -1.11
C LEU A 58 3.86 -6.86 -2.05
N VAL A 59 4.64 -5.91 -1.55
CA VAL A 59 5.06 -4.74 -2.32
C VAL A 59 6.58 -4.66 -2.40
N GLN A 60 7.09 -4.41 -3.60
CA GLN A 60 8.53 -4.26 -3.85
C GLN A 60 9.15 -3.11 -3.03
N THR A 61 10.43 -3.23 -2.65
CA THR A 61 11.21 -2.23 -1.92
C THR A 61 12.25 -1.53 -2.78
N CYS A 62 12.85 -2.24 -3.73
CA CYS A 62 13.91 -1.77 -4.60
C CYS A 62 13.44 -1.58 -6.03
N PRO A 63 13.97 -0.61 -6.80
CA PRO A 63 13.65 -0.43 -8.21
C PRO A 63 14.43 -1.47 -9.07
N GLN A 64 14.09 -2.76 -8.89
CA GLN A 64 14.76 -3.89 -9.54
C GLN A 64 13.75 -4.95 -9.96
N VAL A 65 13.88 -5.46 -11.18
CA VAL A 65 13.01 -6.55 -11.69
C VAL A 65 13.30 -7.87 -11.00
N GLU A 66 14.55 -8.08 -10.55
CA GLU A 66 15.00 -9.26 -9.84
C GLU A 66 14.31 -9.39 -8.48
N GLU A 67 14.07 -8.28 -7.79
CA GLU A 67 13.28 -8.31 -6.57
C GLU A 67 11.85 -8.75 -6.87
N THR A 68 11.23 -8.22 -7.94
CA THR A 68 9.87 -8.64 -8.32
C THR A 68 9.78 -10.13 -8.60
N ALA A 69 10.78 -10.71 -9.28
CA ALA A 69 10.84 -12.15 -9.53
C ALA A 69 10.92 -12.94 -8.20
N TRP A 70 11.79 -12.53 -7.29
CA TRP A 70 11.91 -13.16 -5.98
C TRP A 70 10.62 -13.04 -5.13
N LEU A 71 9.93 -11.90 -5.17
CA LEU A 71 8.64 -11.73 -4.48
C LEU A 71 7.55 -12.64 -5.04
N LEU A 72 7.59 -12.92 -6.35
CA LEU A 72 6.68 -13.88 -6.98
C LEU A 72 6.98 -15.31 -6.54
N GLU A 73 8.24 -15.71 -6.40
CA GLU A 73 8.64 -17.00 -5.84
C GLU A 73 8.06 -17.18 -4.42
N LEU A 74 8.21 -16.17 -3.54
CA LEU A 74 7.62 -16.20 -2.21
C LEU A 74 6.08 -16.31 -2.26
N ALA A 75 5.45 -15.66 -3.22
CA ALA A 75 4.01 -15.71 -3.37
C ALA A 75 3.50 -17.06 -3.87
N GLU A 76 4.29 -17.81 -4.63
CA GLU A 76 3.96 -19.19 -5.04
C GLU A 76 4.04 -20.15 -3.84
N GLU A 77 4.94 -19.91 -2.90
CA GLU A 77 5.15 -20.73 -1.71
C GLU A 77 4.15 -20.42 -0.57
N SER A 78 3.39 -19.33 -0.65
CA SER A 78 2.51 -18.88 0.43
C SER A 78 1.12 -18.50 -0.08
N GLU A 79 0.09 -19.18 0.43
CA GLU A 79 -1.32 -18.83 0.14
C GLU A 79 -1.74 -17.51 0.79
N THR A 80 -1.07 -17.10 1.87
CA THR A 80 -1.32 -15.83 2.55
C THR A 80 -0.95 -14.63 1.66
N ILE A 81 0.01 -14.79 0.75
CA ILE A 81 0.37 -13.75 -0.21
C ILE A 81 -0.63 -13.80 -1.37
N VAL A 82 -1.63 -12.92 -1.33
CA VAL A 82 -2.73 -12.89 -2.31
C VAL A 82 -2.41 -12.07 -3.56
N GLY A 83 -1.35 -11.26 -3.54
CA GLY A 83 -0.91 -10.48 -4.70
C GLY A 83 0.45 -9.84 -4.50
N VAL A 84 1.08 -9.49 -5.61
CA VAL A 84 2.40 -8.82 -5.66
C VAL A 84 2.27 -7.52 -6.45
N THR A 85 2.72 -6.43 -5.86
CA THR A 85 2.95 -5.14 -6.52
C THR A 85 4.44 -5.06 -6.85
N GLY A 86 4.76 -5.24 -8.13
CA GLY A 86 6.13 -5.29 -8.63
C GLY A 86 6.67 -3.94 -9.08
N TRP A 87 7.83 -3.98 -9.71
CA TRP A 87 8.49 -2.81 -10.29
C TRP A 87 8.74 -2.99 -11.78
N ILE A 88 8.69 -1.88 -12.50
CA ILE A 88 9.11 -1.74 -13.88
C ILE A 88 9.63 -0.31 -14.09
N ASP A 89 10.61 -0.13 -14.97
CA ASP A 89 11.10 1.21 -15.31
C ASP A 89 10.06 1.95 -16.16
N LEU A 90 9.35 2.87 -15.53
CA LEU A 90 8.29 3.65 -16.16
C LEU A 90 8.81 4.70 -17.16
N ASP A 91 10.09 5.08 -17.08
CA ASP A 91 10.70 6.07 -17.96
C ASP A 91 11.47 5.44 -19.12
N ASP A 92 11.62 4.12 -19.16
CA ASP A 92 12.18 3.42 -20.32
C ASP A 92 11.14 3.38 -21.47
N PRO A 93 11.45 3.96 -22.64
CA PRO A 93 10.55 3.91 -23.79
C PRO A 93 10.31 2.49 -24.33
N ARG A 94 11.12 1.52 -23.92
CA ARG A 94 10.97 0.09 -24.25
C ARG A 94 10.22 -0.69 -23.17
N CYS A 95 9.60 0.03 -22.21
CA CYS A 95 8.86 -0.58 -21.12
C CYS A 95 7.85 -1.61 -21.63
N ASP A 96 8.07 -2.89 -21.32
CA ASP A 96 7.21 -4.00 -21.72
C ASP A 96 6.53 -4.62 -20.48
N PHE A 97 5.22 -4.54 -20.46
CA PHE A 97 4.40 -5.10 -19.39
C PHE A 97 4.07 -6.59 -19.58
N ALA A 98 4.33 -7.17 -20.75
CA ALA A 98 3.93 -8.55 -21.05
C ALA A 98 4.50 -9.58 -20.03
N PRO A 99 5.78 -9.51 -19.63
CA PRO A 99 6.32 -10.43 -18.62
C PRO A 99 5.61 -10.33 -17.27
N LEU A 100 5.26 -9.12 -16.82
CA LEU A 100 4.51 -8.91 -15.58
C LEU A 100 3.07 -9.41 -15.70
N LEU A 101 2.41 -9.11 -16.81
CA LEU A 101 1.03 -9.50 -17.06
C LEU A 101 0.85 -11.01 -17.18
N ALA A 102 1.88 -11.74 -17.58
CA ALA A 102 1.91 -13.20 -17.61
C ALA A 102 1.89 -13.83 -16.20
N GLN A 103 2.22 -13.08 -15.16
CA GLN A 103 2.27 -13.59 -13.79
C GLN A 103 0.90 -13.46 -13.11
N PRO A 104 0.27 -14.57 -12.66
CA PRO A 104 -1.08 -14.52 -12.07
C PRO A 104 -1.14 -13.70 -10.78
N LYS A 105 -0.09 -13.75 -9.96
CA LYS A 105 -0.01 -13.04 -8.67
C LYS A 105 0.35 -11.56 -8.82
N ILE A 106 0.74 -11.06 -10.00
CA ILE A 106 0.96 -9.64 -10.21
C ILE A 106 -0.38 -8.91 -10.24
N VAL A 107 -0.57 -8.02 -9.26
CA VAL A 107 -1.79 -7.21 -9.11
C VAL A 107 -1.55 -5.74 -9.40
N GLY A 108 -0.30 -5.28 -9.37
CA GLY A 108 0.03 -3.87 -9.58
C GLY A 108 1.50 -3.60 -9.79
N ILE A 109 1.81 -2.32 -9.98
CA ILE A 109 3.16 -1.77 -10.05
C ILE A 109 3.31 -0.61 -9.06
N ARG A 110 4.55 -0.31 -8.66
CA ARG A 110 4.84 0.79 -7.73
C ARG A 110 5.72 1.85 -8.34
N ALA A 111 5.27 3.12 -8.32
CA ALA A 111 6.04 4.32 -8.63
C ALA A 111 6.59 4.93 -7.33
N GLN A 112 7.88 4.76 -7.05
CA GLN A 112 8.55 5.27 -5.86
C GLN A 112 9.13 6.68 -6.08
N LEU A 113 8.28 7.71 -6.15
CA LEU A 113 8.74 9.08 -6.44
C LEU A 113 9.75 9.60 -5.41
N ARG A 114 9.63 9.17 -4.15
CA ARG A 114 10.54 9.58 -3.08
C ARG A 114 12.01 9.34 -3.39
N ARG A 115 12.34 8.28 -4.16
CA ARG A 115 13.71 7.93 -4.53
C ARG A 115 14.24 8.72 -5.73
N ILE A 116 13.38 9.46 -6.41
CA ILE A 116 13.70 10.18 -7.64
C ILE A 116 13.97 11.64 -7.30
N ALA A 117 15.11 12.17 -7.72
CA ALA A 117 15.52 13.54 -7.40
C ALA A 117 14.59 14.58 -8.04
N ASP A 118 14.13 14.33 -9.27
CA ASP A 118 13.21 15.20 -10.01
C ASP A 118 11.77 15.03 -9.48
N PRO A 119 11.19 16.04 -8.81
CA PRO A 119 9.82 15.95 -8.32
C PRO A 119 8.77 15.92 -9.44
N GLY A 120 9.14 16.38 -10.65
CA GLY A 120 8.29 16.37 -11.85
C GLY A 120 8.33 15.04 -12.63
N PHE A 121 9.09 14.05 -12.19
CA PHE A 121 9.23 12.76 -12.88
C PHE A 121 7.89 12.14 -13.29
N ILE A 122 6.89 12.20 -12.42
CA ILE A 122 5.56 11.62 -12.67
C ILE A 122 4.81 12.27 -13.85
N GLU A 123 5.19 13.49 -14.23
CA GLU A 123 4.58 14.24 -15.34
C GLU A 123 5.27 13.98 -16.69
N ARG A 124 6.39 13.26 -16.70
CA ARG A 124 7.08 12.95 -17.96
C ARG A 124 6.15 12.19 -18.90
N PRO A 125 6.09 12.54 -20.20
CA PRO A 125 5.18 11.90 -21.15
C PRO A 125 5.34 10.38 -21.18
N GLN A 126 6.58 9.88 -21.11
CA GLN A 126 6.84 8.44 -21.07
C GLN A 126 6.27 7.78 -19.82
N VAL A 127 6.46 8.40 -18.64
CA VAL A 127 5.96 7.88 -17.36
C VAL A 127 4.43 7.85 -17.34
N LEU A 128 3.78 8.92 -17.80
CA LEU A 128 2.31 8.97 -17.93
C LEU A 128 1.80 7.90 -18.91
N SER A 129 2.49 7.71 -20.04
CA SER A 129 2.16 6.68 -21.00
C SER A 129 2.25 5.28 -20.39
N SER A 130 3.34 4.96 -19.70
CA SER A 130 3.57 3.68 -19.04
C SER A 130 2.54 3.41 -17.95
N ILE A 131 2.24 4.40 -17.10
CA ILE A 131 1.17 4.29 -16.09
C ILE A 131 -0.19 4.04 -16.79
N GLY A 132 -0.47 4.75 -17.87
CA GLY A 132 -1.69 4.56 -18.64
C GLY A 132 -1.82 3.15 -19.23
N VAL A 133 -0.71 2.54 -19.67
CA VAL A 133 -0.69 1.13 -20.11
C VAL A 133 -1.02 0.20 -18.96
N ALA A 134 -0.39 0.39 -17.79
CA ALA A 134 -0.64 -0.43 -16.60
C ALA A 134 -2.12 -0.39 -16.19
N LEU A 135 -2.70 0.81 -16.10
CA LEU A 135 -4.11 1.00 -15.73
C LEU A 135 -5.06 0.32 -16.72
N ARG A 136 -4.84 0.47 -18.04
CA ARG A 136 -5.65 -0.19 -19.08
C ARG A 136 -5.51 -1.72 -19.06
N ALA A 137 -4.38 -2.23 -18.60
CA ALA A 137 -4.14 -3.66 -18.43
C ALA A 137 -4.75 -4.23 -17.13
N GLY A 138 -5.44 -3.39 -16.32
CA GLY A 138 -6.06 -3.79 -15.06
C GLY A 138 -5.07 -3.94 -13.90
N LEU A 139 -3.87 -3.36 -14.01
CA LEU A 139 -2.93 -3.29 -12.88
C LEU A 139 -3.27 -2.11 -11.97
N GLY A 140 -3.22 -2.33 -10.67
CA GLY A 140 -3.19 -1.24 -9.70
C GLY A 140 -1.88 -0.46 -9.79
N VAL A 141 -1.94 0.86 -9.70
CA VAL A 141 -0.74 1.70 -9.69
C VAL A 141 -0.56 2.32 -8.31
N THR A 142 0.46 1.87 -7.59
CA THR A 142 0.78 2.34 -6.25
C THR A 142 1.84 3.43 -6.31
N ILE A 143 1.57 4.58 -5.68
CA ILE A 143 2.45 5.76 -5.74
C ILE A 143 2.95 6.11 -4.35
N LEU A 144 4.28 6.13 -4.18
CA LEU A 144 4.94 6.64 -2.98
C LEU A 144 5.37 8.09 -3.23
N ALA A 145 4.56 9.03 -2.76
CA ALA A 145 4.79 10.47 -2.90
C ALA A 145 4.96 11.16 -1.55
N GLU A 146 5.72 12.22 -1.51
CA GLU A 146 5.93 13.11 -0.36
C GLU A 146 5.58 14.56 -0.73
N PRO A 147 5.51 15.53 0.21
CA PRO A 147 4.98 16.87 -0.04
C PRO A 147 5.51 17.59 -1.28
N ARG A 148 6.81 17.43 -1.61
CA ARG A 148 7.41 18.06 -2.80
C ARG A 148 6.82 17.55 -4.13
N HIS A 149 6.13 16.41 -4.13
CA HIS A 149 5.50 15.81 -5.32
C HIS A 149 4.03 16.20 -5.49
N TYR A 150 3.37 16.77 -4.46
CA TYR A 150 1.90 16.89 -4.48
C TYR A 150 1.36 17.69 -5.66
N ALA A 151 2.00 18.82 -6.01
CA ALA A 151 1.58 19.64 -7.15
C ALA A 151 1.73 18.89 -8.48
N HIS A 152 2.84 18.16 -8.64
CA HIS A 152 3.13 17.34 -9.83
C HIS A 152 2.17 16.15 -9.91
N LEU A 153 1.96 15.46 -8.79
CA LEU A 153 1.02 14.33 -8.74
C LEU A 153 -0.40 14.77 -9.08
N ALA A 154 -0.85 15.93 -8.59
CA ALA A 154 -2.17 16.44 -8.93
C ALA A 154 -2.39 16.61 -10.44
N ARG A 155 -1.40 17.16 -11.15
CA ARG A 155 -1.45 17.32 -12.62
C ARG A 155 -1.36 15.97 -13.34
N ALA A 156 -0.52 15.08 -12.86
CA ALA A 156 -0.42 13.72 -13.40
C ALA A 156 -1.75 12.96 -13.26
N LEU A 157 -2.40 13.03 -12.09
CA LEU A 157 -3.70 12.41 -11.85
C LEU A 157 -4.79 12.94 -12.78
N ASP A 158 -4.78 14.25 -13.12
CA ASP A 158 -5.71 14.82 -14.10
C ASP A 158 -5.46 14.33 -15.54
N ALA A 159 -4.21 14.00 -15.88
CA ALA A 159 -3.80 13.55 -17.22
C ALA A 159 -3.96 12.04 -17.44
N LEU A 160 -3.95 11.24 -16.37
CA LEU A 160 -4.02 9.78 -16.45
C LEU A 160 -5.43 9.28 -16.77
N PRO A 161 -5.56 8.19 -17.56
CA PRO A 161 -6.85 7.56 -17.81
C PRO A 161 -7.47 7.04 -16.50
N PRO A 162 -8.78 6.72 -16.48
CA PRO A 162 -9.41 6.02 -15.37
C PRO A 162 -8.71 4.69 -15.07
N GLY A 163 -8.67 4.32 -13.79
CA GLY A 163 -8.10 3.08 -13.29
C GLY A 163 -7.53 3.24 -11.88
N PRO A 164 -7.36 2.16 -11.13
CA PRO A 164 -7.09 2.21 -9.72
C PRO A 164 -5.68 2.74 -9.41
N ILE A 165 -5.62 3.84 -8.67
CA ILE A 165 -4.39 4.43 -8.16
C ILE A 165 -4.41 4.39 -6.64
N THR A 166 -3.33 3.92 -6.04
CA THR A 166 -3.15 3.87 -4.59
C THR A 166 -2.06 4.83 -4.15
N LEU A 167 -2.36 5.73 -3.22
CA LEU A 167 -1.38 6.56 -2.55
C LEU A 167 -0.91 5.88 -1.26
N ASN A 168 0.39 5.64 -1.15
CA ASN A 168 0.99 5.03 0.03
C ASN A 168 0.97 5.95 1.25
N HIS A 169 0.78 5.36 2.42
CA HIS A 169 1.09 5.92 3.72
C HIS A 169 0.56 7.36 3.91
N LEU A 170 -0.73 7.57 3.58
CA LEU A 170 -1.37 8.88 3.73
C LEU A 170 -0.61 10.02 3.02
N GLY A 171 0.08 9.70 1.90
CA GLY A 171 0.90 10.66 1.17
C GLY A 171 2.18 11.09 1.90
N LEU A 172 2.69 10.26 2.83
CA LEU A 172 3.88 10.56 3.62
C LEU A 172 3.81 11.90 4.36
N ARG A 173 2.71 12.12 5.10
CA ARG A 173 2.61 13.25 6.01
C ARG A 173 3.54 13.04 7.20
N PHE A 174 4.74 13.59 7.13
CA PHE A 174 5.71 13.56 8.24
C PHE A 174 5.29 14.47 9.40
N ALA A 175 5.80 14.17 10.60
CA ALA A 175 5.75 15.12 11.71
C ALA A 175 6.37 16.45 11.28
N GLY A 176 5.63 17.55 11.45
CA GLY A 176 6.05 18.88 11.00
C GLY A 176 5.69 19.23 9.53
N THR A 177 5.11 18.33 8.76
CA THR A 177 4.51 18.69 7.47
C THR A 177 3.38 19.68 7.70
N ASP A 178 3.31 20.76 6.90
CA ASP A 178 2.18 21.70 6.94
C ASP A 178 0.86 20.98 6.68
N ALA A 179 0.03 20.95 7.72
CA ALA A 179 -1.24 20.24 7.68
C ALA A 179 -2.23 20.84 6.65
N ALA A 180 -2.17 22.15 6.39
CA ALA A 180 -3.04 22.79 5.40
C ALA A 180 -2.67 22.34 3.98
N SER A 181 -1.39 22.40 3.63
CA SER A 181 -0.88 21.94 2.33
C SER A 181 -1.20 20.44 2.09
N TRP A 182 -1.07 19.62 3.13
CA TRP A 182 -1.42 18.20 3.01
C TRP A 182 -2.94 18.01 2.77
N ARG A 183 -3.80 18.70 3.55
CA ARG A 183 -5.26 18.62 3.36
C ARG A 183 -5.69 19.07 1.97
N ASP A 184 -5.10 20.16 1.47
CA ASP A 184 -5.42 20.67 0.14
C ASP A 184 -5.01 19.68 -0.95
N ALA A 185 -3.83 19.05 -0.80
CA ALA A 185 -3.40 17.99 -1.70
C ALA A 185 -4.36 16.79 -1.66
N MET A 186 -4.72 16.30 -0.46
CA MET A 186 -5.66 15.17 -0.32
C MET A 186 -7.03 15.49 -0.93
N ARG A 187 -7.57 16.70 -0.72
CA ARG A 187 -8.83 17.13 -1.36
C ARG A 187 -8.72 17.18 -2.88
N ARG A 188 -7.58 17.63 -3.39
CA ARG A 188 -7.32 17.65 -4.84
C ARG A 188 -7.27 16.23 -5.41
N PHE A 189 -6.54 15.33 -4.77
CA PHE A 189 -6.46 13.92 -5.18
C PHE A 189 -7.80 13.20 -5.06
N ALA A 190 -8.60 13.55 -4.05
CA ALA A 190 -9.94 12.99 -3.82
C ALA A 190 -10.97 13.31 -4.91
N ARG A 191 -10.67 14.20 -5.86
CA ARG A 191 -11.54 14.43 -7.06
C ARG A 191 -11.53 13.22 -7.99
N ARG A 192 -10.56 12.35 -7.85
CA ARG A 192 -10.44 11.13 -8.61
C ARG A 192 -11.11 9.98 -7.83
N ASP A 193 -12.21 9.44 -8.36
CA ASP A 193 -13.02 8.43 -7.66
C ASP A 193 -12.34 7.06 -7.54
N ASP A 194 -11.37 6.77 -8.41
CA ASP A 194 -10.57 5.55 -8.44
C ASP A 194 -9.22 5.69 -7.72
N LEU A 195 -9.06 6.74 -6.89
CA LEU A 195 -7.92 6.88 -6.00
C LEU A 195 -8.22 6.28 -4.62
N PHE A 196 -7.32 5.44 -4.17
CA PHE A 196 -7.30 4.82 -2.85
C PHE A 196 -6.11 5.30 -2.03
N VAL A 197 -6.23 5.29 -0.71
CA VAL A 197 -5.17 5.72 0.20
C VAL A 197 -4.97 4.68 1.30
N GLN A 198 -3.72 4.34 1.57
CA GLN A 198 -3.38 3.37 2.61
C GLN A 198 -3.30 4.04 3.98
N LEU A 199 -4.06 3.51 4.93
CA LEU A 199 -3.94 3.79 6.36
C LEU A 199 -2.71 3.05 6.89
N SER A 200 -1.56 3.69 6.80
CA SER A 200 -0.27 3.10 7.17
C SER A 200 0.81 4.16 7.38
N GLY A 201 1.98 3.70 7.82
CA GLY A 201 3.19 4.49 7.88
C GLY A 201 3.33 5.39 9.12
N LEU A 202 2.29 5.63 9.92
CA LEU A 202 2.38 6.53 11.09
C LEU A 202 3.48 6.13 12.08
N PRO A 203 3.66 4.84 12.45
CA PRO A 203 4.75 4.45 13.34
C PRO A 203 6.12 4.87 12.79
N PHE A 204 6.34 4.71 11.51
CA PHE A 204 7.59 5.11 10.86
C PHE A 204 7.74 6.63 10.71
N LEU A 205 6.65 7.33 10.35
CA LEU A 205 6.67 8.77 10.06
C LEU A 205 6.77 9.64 11.30
N TYR A 206 6.19 9.20 12.41
CA TYR A 206 6.13 9.94 13.68
C TYR A 206 7.06 9.36 14.76
N GLY A 207 7.65 8.18 14.56
CA GLY A 207 8.50 7.53 15.53
C GLY A 207 7.77 7.23 16.83
N GLU A 208 8.41 7.49 17.99
CA GLU A 208 7.82 7.30 19.33
C GLU A 208 6.50 8.07 19.51
N ARG A 209 6.27 9.11 18.72
CA ARG A 209 5.10 9.99 18.81
C ARG A 209 3.91 9.55 17.96
N TRP A 210 3.96 8.37 17.35
CA TRP A 210 2.90 7.92 16.43
C TRP A 210 1.52 7.73 17.07
N ARG A 211 1.44 7.73 18.43
CA ARG A 211 0.20 7.69 19.21
C ARG A 211 -0.27 9.05 19.67
N ASP A 212 0.47 10.12 19.41
CA ASP A 212 0.09 11.47 19.78
C ASP A 212 -1.11 11.96 18.98
N ASP A 213 -1.78 13.01 19.48
CA ASP A 213 -2.99 13.53 18.85
C ASP A 213 -2.76 14.08 17.45
N ASP A 214 -1.59 14.65 17.15
CA ASP A 214 -1.26 15.15 15.82
C ASP A 214 -1.09 13.99 14.79
N ALA A 215 -0.55 12.86 15.20
CA ALA A 215 -0.49 11.66 14.36
C ALA A 215 -1.88 11.05 14.16
N ARG A 216 -2.70 10.99 15.21
CA ARG A 216 -4.08 10.49 15.14
C ARG A 216 -4.97 11.36 14.27
N ALA A 217 -4.80 12.69 14.32
CA ALA A 217 -5.55 13.63 13.51
C ALA A 217 -5.39 13.38 12.01
N VAL A 218 -4.26 12.80 11.57
CA VAL A 218 -4.05 12.43 10.15
C VAL A 218 -5.06 11.39 9.69
N LEU A 219 -5.36 10.39 10.54
CA LEU A 219 -6.35 9.36 10.23
C LEU A 219 -7.76 9.96 10.17
N ASP A 220 -8.11 10.82 11.14
CA ASP A 220 -9.40 11.49 11.18
C ASP A 220 -9.60 12.37 9.95
N GLU A 221 -8.63 13.21 9.60
CA GLU A 221 -8.65 14.08 8.42
C GLU A 221 -8.72 13.29 7.11
N ALA A 222 -7.97 12.18 6.98
CA ALA A 222 -8.04 11.31 5.81
C ALA A 222 -9.43 10.67 5.66
N PHE A 223 -10.03 10.24 6.77
CA PHE A 223 -11.37 9.67 6.77
C PHE A 223 -12.43 10.70 6.37
N ASP A 224 -12.32 11.94 6.85
CA ASP A 224 -13.24 13.03 6.51
C ASP A 224 -13.13 13.45 5.04
N ILE A 225 -11.92 13.44 4.46
CA ILE A 225 -11.68 13.87 3.07
C ILE A 225 -12.05 12.79 2.06
N LEU A 226 -11.69 11.52 2.34
CA LEU A 226 -11.76 10.43 1.38
C LEU A 226 -12.97 9.52 1.60
N GLY A 227 -13.45 9.46 2.83
CA GLY A 227 -14.46 8.49 3.24
C GLY A 227 -13.93 7.05 3.30
N PRO A 228 -14.68 6.17 4.00
CA PRO A 228 -14.26 4.77 4.21
C PRO A 228 -14.16 3.95 2.91
N SER A 229 -14.85 4.35 1.84
CA SER A 229 -14.85 3.65 0.55
C SER A 229 -13.55 3.78 -0.24
N ARG A 230 -12.60 4.62 0.20
CA ARG A 230 -11.32 4.85 -0.48
C ARG A 230 -10.10 4.64 0.41
N LEU A 231 -10.30 4.24 1.65
CA LEU A 231 -9.24 3.93 2.59
C LEU A 231 -8.97 2.43 2.64
N MET A 232 -7.71 2.03 2.77
CA MET A 232 -7.31 0.62 2.89
C MET A 232 -6.39 0.43 4.08
N PHE A 233 -6.62 -0.63 4.86
CA PHE A 233 -5.67 -1.05 5.87
C PHE A 233 -4.37 -1.49 5.22
N ALA A 234 -3.25 -1.05 5.79
CA ALA A 234 -1.92 -1.50 5.43
C ALA A 234 -0.98 -1.39 6.63
N SER A 235 -0.12 -2.37 6.84
CA SER A 235 0.82 -2.36 7.97
C SER A 235 2.11 -1.60 7.66
N ASP A 236 2.58 -1.69 6.42
CA ASP A 236 3.94 -1.31 6.05
C ASP A 236 5.00 -2.11 6.84
N TRP A 237 4.64 -3.35 7.26
CA TRP A 237 5.62 -4.23 7.91
C TRP A 237 6.73 -4.61 6.91
N PRO A 238 7.98 -4.66 7.33
CA PRO A 238 8.52 -4.48 8.66
C PRO A 238 8.94 -3.04 9.01
N MET A 239 8.55 -2.03 8.21
CA MET A 239 8.92 -0.64 8.46
C MET A 239 8.47 -0.13 9.83
N LEU A 240 7.35 -0.64 10.33
CA LEU A 240 6.80 -0.26 11.64
C LEU A 240 7.58 -0.83 12.84
N VAL A 241 8.33 -1.94 12.70
CA VAL A 241 8.86 -2.74 13.83
C VAL A 241 9.77 -1.98 14.79
N ARG A 242 10.33 -0.86 14.37
CA ARG A 242 11.13 0.00 15.24
C ARG A 242 10.31 0.72 16.31
N PHE A 243 9.04 1.00 16.03
CA PHE A 243 8.20 1.89 16.86
C PHE A 243 6.87 1.26 17.28
N ALA A 244 6.47 0.18 16.63
CA ALA A 244 5.24 -0.54 16.91
C ALA A 244 5.36 -2.01 16.53
N SER A 245 4.63 -2.89 17.21
CA SER A 245 4.37 -4.25 16.71
C SER A 245 3.27 -4.23 15.64
N TYR A 246 3.17 -5.30 14.87
CA TYR A 246 2.08 -5.51 13.92
C TYR A 246 0.70 -5.40 14.60
N ALA A 247 0.55 -6.08 15.74
CA ALA A 247 -0.68 -6.07 16.54
C ALA A 247 -1.01 -4.68 17.11
N ASP A 248 0.02 -3.88 17.48
CA ASP A 248 -0.20 -2.50 17.94
C ASP A 248 -0.81 -1.62 16.86
N TRP A 249 -0.32 -1.75 15.62
CA TRP A 249 -0.85 -0.96 14.50
C TRP A 249 -2.25 -1.42 14.12
N THR A 250 -2.48 -2.73 13.99
CA THR A 250 -3.82 -3.27 13.67
C THR A 250 -4.85 -2.82 14.70
N ARG A 251 -4.52 -2.94 16.00
CA ARG A 251 -5.38 -2.48 17.09
C ARG A 251 -5.65 -0.97 17.01
N ALA A 252 -4.63 -0.16 16.71
CA ALA A 252 -4.81 1.29 16.60
C ALA A 252 -5.78 1.67 15.46
N VAL A 253 -5.76 0.95 14.34
CA VAL A 253 -6.72 1.15 13.24
C VAL A 253 -8.11 0.65 13.65
N ASP A 254 -8.24 -0.49 14.33
CA ASP A 254 -9.54 -0.99 14.83
C ASP A 254 -10.15 0.01 15.86
N GLU A 255 -9.35 0.55 16.79
CA GLU A 255 -9.78 1.57 17.75
C GLU A 255 -10.18 2.89 17.04
N PHE A 256 -9.43 3.28 16.02
CA PHE A 256 -9.78 4.44 15.18
C PHE A 256 -11.15 4.26 14.52
N LEU A 257 -11.39 3.13 13.87
CA LEU A 257 -12.66 2.84 13.20
C LEU A 257 -13.83 2.77 14.20
N ALA A 258 -13.60 2.19 15.39
CA ALA A 258 -14.59 2.16 16.46
C ALA A 258 -14.92 3.58 16.96
N ARG A 259 -13.92 4.44 17.17
CA ARG A 259 -14.11 5.84 17.55
C ARG A 259 -14.89 6.63 16.51
N ARG A 260 -14.63 6.35 15.20
CA ARG A 260 -15.37 6.93 14.06
C ARG A 260 -16.77 6.35 13.91
N ARG A 261 -17.14 5.32 14.70
CA ARG A 261 -18.39 4.56 14.57
C ARG A 261 -18.62 4.02 13.16
N ALA A 262 -17.52 3.56 12.53
CA ALA A 262 -17.59 2.97 11.21
C ALA A 262 -18.56 1.78 11.19
N ALA A 263 -19.45 1.75 10.22
CA ALA A 263 -20.39 0.64 10.07
C ALA A 263 -19.64 -0.65 9.66
N PRO A 264 -20.16 -1.85 9.96
CA PRO A 264 -19.51 -3.11 9.58
C PRO A 264 -19.10 -3.16 8.10
N ARG A 265 -19.97 -2.73 7.18
CA ARG A 265 -19.69 -2.65 5.74
C ARG A 265 -18.54 -1.70 5.39
N GLU A 266 -18.29 -0.65 6.19
CA GLU A 266 -17.19 0.30 5.99
C GLU A 266 -15.87 -0.30 6.46
N ILE A 267 -15.90 -1.06 7.57
CA ILE A 267 -14.76 -1.82 8.06
C ILE A 267 -14.37 -2.89 7.03
N ASP A 268 -15.34 -3.64 6.49
CA ASP A 268 -15.11 -4.62 5.44
C ASP A 268 -14.55 -3.98 4.17
N ALA A 269 -15.04 -2.78 3.80
CA ALA A 269 -14.49 -2.05 2.68
C ALA A 269 -13.01 -1.72 2.90
N ILE A 270 -12.62 -1.23 4.08
CA ILE A 270 -11.25 -0.83 4.42
C ILE A 270 -10.30 -2.04 4.45
N PHE A 271 -10.74 -3.17 4.98
CA PHE A 271 -9.89 -4.35 5.10
C PHE A 271 -9.91 -5.29 3.89
N ALA A 272 -10.92 -5.20 3.00
CA ALA A 272 -11.01 -6.09 1.85
C ALA A 272 -11.55 -5.43 0.58
N GLY A 273 -12.73 -4.83 0.64
CA GLY A 273 -13.44 -4.37 -0.56
C GLY A 273 -12.64 -3.36 -1.38
N ASN A 274 -12.01 -2.38 -0.71
CA ASN A 274 -11.20 -1.37 -1.38
C ASN A 274 -9.88 -1.96 -1.90
N VAL A 275 -9.28 -2.92 -1.18
CA VAL A 275 -8.06 -3.61 -1.63
C VAL A 275 -8.32 -4.32 -2.97
N ARG A 276 -9.48 -4.97 -3.11
CA ARG A 276 -9.90 -5.62 -4.37
C ARG A 276 -10.13 -4.60 -5.48
N ARG A 277 -10.78 -3.50 -5.19
CA ARG A 277 -11.02 -2.42 -6.17
C ARG A 277 -9.72 -1.75 -6.62
N ALA A 278 -8.77 -1.59 -5.69
CA ALA A 278 -7.45 -1.03 -5.98
C ALA A 278 -6.55 -2.01 -6.76
N ASN A 279 -6.85 -3.31 -6.71
CA ASN A 279 -6.07 -4.37 -7.34
C ASN A 279 -7.00 -5.33 -8.11
N PRO A 280 -7.50 -4.95 -9.29
CA PRO A 280 -8.52 -5.73 -10.02
C PRO A 280 -8.10 -7.15 -10.38
N ARG A 281 -6.80 -7.44 -10.44
CA ARG A 281 -6.24 -8.77 -10.71
C ARG A 281 -6.09 -9.64 -9.47
N LEU A 282 -6.50 -9.14 -8.27
CA LEU A 282 -6.36 -9.86 -7.02
C LEU A 282 -7.21 -11.14 -7.05
N LEU A 283 -6.55 -12.29 -7.03
CA LEU A 283 -7.18 -13.60 -6.96
C LEU A 283 -7.30 -13.97 -5.48
N LEU A 284 -8.53 -14.01 -4.99
CA LEU A 284 -8.79 -14.53 -3.65
C LEU A 284 -9.09 -16.01 -3.72
N PRO A 285 -8.69 -16.80 -2.70
CA PRO A 285 -9.11 -18.17 -2.61
C PRO A 285 -10.65 -18.22 -2.64
N SER A 286 -11.21 -19.02 -3.53
CA SER A 286 -12.63 -19.36 -3.47
C SER A 286 -12.86 -20.04 -2.14
N HIS A 287 -13.77 -19.52 -1.31
CA HIS A 287 -14.24 -20.27 -0.15
C HIS A 287 -14.79 -21.59 -0.67
N SER A 288 -14.03 -22.67 -0.52
CA SER A 288 -14.61 -24.00 -0.60
C SER A 288 -15.60 -24.07 0.56
N GLU A 289 -16.91 -24.09 0.23
CA GLU A 289 -17.94 -24.49 1.17
C GLU A 289 -17.52 -25.84 1.72
N THR A 290 -16.95 -25.83 2.92
CA THR A 290 -16.75 -27.06 3.67
C THR A 290 -18.13 -27.47 4.13
N THR A 291 -18.83 -28.21 3.26
CA THR A 291 -20.02 -28.95 3.63
C THR A 291 -19.64 -29.91 4.75
N ARG A 292 -20.07 -29.61 5.96
CA ARG A 292 -20.13 -30.59 7.05
C ARG A 292 -21.47 -31.28 7.08
#